data_609db12c705fdd012de09ac336aa1d9d
#
_entry.id   609db12c705fdd012de09ac336aa1d9d
#
_cell.length_a   1.000
_cell.length_b   1.000
_cell.length_c   1.000
_cell.angle_alpha   90.00
_cell.angle_beta   90.00
_cell.angle_gamma   90.00
#
_symmetry.space_group_name_H-M   'P 1'
#
loop_
_entity.id
_entity.type
_entity.pdbx_description
1 polymer ?
#
loop_
_entity_poly.entity_id
_entity_poly.type
_entity_poly.pdbx_seq_one_letter_code
_entity_poly.pdbx_strand_id
1 'polypeptide(L)'
;GEYTAIAIANPGGMMMEGSESLSTQMSSPRRVTVSGADVTGVELALEPLAAISGTVTSEPAPASALKDACKNPPRFYKEEIVIDARGEAKSKPEDEVLRMLNAFTRTTPNDQSEFTIGFLRPGVYRPEAQLPGENLFVKSMTLPPAAPSEKRIDAAKTGVRLKAGERVKGLILTIGEGAAGLKGRVVTGEEDKPPSEKTRVYLIPAEPDAADTVLRYFEADVTVDGAFSLGNIPPGSYWLVSREVTASDQDDAARNPLAWDAGGRLGLRFEGEATKKLIELAACQRLTNYVLKYSPLIKPSKASKKPPQ
;
A
#
# COMPACT_ATOMS: atom_id res chain seq x y z
N GLY A 1 -13.49 -26.16 -22.48
CA GLY A 1 -12.56 -25.30 -21.73
C GLY A 1 -13.29 -24.54 -20.63
N GLU A 2 -12.53 -24.00 -19.68
CA GLU A 2 -13.04 -23.11 -18.64
C GLU A 2 -12.81 -21.66 -19.04
N TYR A 3 -13.82 -20.83 -18.86
CA TYR A 3 -13.82 -19.42 -19.21
C TYR A 3 -14.38 -18.58 -18.06
N THR A 4 -13.96 -17.33 -17.96
CA THR A 4 -14.56 -16.36 -17.05
C THR A 4 -15.32 -15.33 -17.87
N ALA A 5 -16.63 -15.23 -17.66
CA ALA A 5 -17.51 -14.26 -18.31
C ALA A 5 -17.72 -13.05 -17.40
N ILE A 6 -17.60 -11.84 -17.96
CA ILE A 6 -17.89 -10.57 -17.31
C ILE A 6 -18.68 -9.70 -18.27
N ALA A 7 -19.72 -9.05 -17.81
CA ALA A 7 -20.45 -8.02 -18.57
C ALA A 7 -20.06 -6.63 -18.05
N ILE A 8 -19.80 -5.71 -18.98
CA ILE A 8 -19.51 -4.30 -18.68
C ILE A 8 -20.48 -3.47 -19.52
N ALA A 9 -21.25 -2.61 -18.86
CA ALA A 9 -22.09 -1.64 -19.53
C ALA A 9 -21.56 -0.24 -19.24
N ASN A 10 -21.24 0.47 -20.32
CA ASN A 10 -20.86 1.88 -20.26
C ASN A 10 -21.85 2.67 -21.14
N PRO A 11 -22.91 3.25 -20.57
CA PRO A 11 -23.96 3.91 -21.35
C PRO A 11 -23.52 5.18 -22.11
N GLY A 12 -22.27 5.62 -21.96
CA GLY A 12 -21.76 6.88 -22.55
C GLY A 12 -20.74 6.77 -23.67
N GLY A 13 -20.31 5.54 -24.08
CA GLY A 13 -19.21 5.43 -25.05
C GLY A 13 -17.91 6.08 -24.55
N MET A 14 -16.76 5.67 -25.07
CA MET A 14 -15.40 6.09 -24.68
C MET A 14 -15.29 7.36 -23.83
N MET A 15 -14.58 7.21 -22.72
CA MET A 15 -14.18 8.23 -21.74
C MET A 15 -14.04 9.62 -22.36
N MET A 16 -15.00 10.51 -22.10
CA MET A 16 -14.74 11.94 -22.16
C MET A 16 -14.39 12.41 -20.76
N GLU A 17 -13.20 12.97 -20.60
CA GLU A 17 -12.78 13.71 -19.43
C GLU A 17 -13.85 14.75 -19.11
N GLY A 18 -14.40 14.71 -17.90
CA GLY A 18 -15.30 15.76 -17.39
C GLY A 18 -16.80 15.44 -17.33
N SER A 19 -17.29 14.28 -17.75
CA SER A 19 -18.72 13.98 -17.58
C SER A 19 -19.00 13.28 -16.24
N GLU A 20 -19.64 14.01 -15.31
CA GLU A 20 -20.16 13.47 -14.03
C GLU A 20 -21.26 12.41 -14.19
N SER A 21 -21.68 12.09 -15.40
CA SER A 21 -22.84 11.28 -15.61
C SER A 21 -22.50 10.04 -16.40
N LEU A 22 -22.66 8.97 -15.86
CA LEU A 22 -23.04 7.65 -16.34
C LEU A 22 -22.24 6.60 -15.57
N SER A 23 -22.92 5.99 -14.63
CA SER A 23 -22.37 4.92 -13.82
C SER A 23 -22.03 3.74 -14.72
N THR A 24 -20.74 3.55 -15.00
CA THR A 24 -20.27 2.28 -15.56
C THR A 24 -20.74 1.15 -14.64
N GLN A 25 -21.34 0.14 -15.22
CA GLN A 25 -21.81 -1.03 -14.49
C GLN A 25 -21.01 -2.25 -14.92
N MET A 26 -20.77 -3.14 -13.99
CA MET A 26 -20.02 -4.37 -14.25
C MET A 26 -20.61 -5.53 -13.46
N SER A 27 -20.66 -6.72 -14.09
CA SER A 27 -21.08 -7.92 -13.37
C SER A 27 -19.94 -8.49 -12.52
N SER A 28 -20.31 -9.34 -11.56
CA SER A 28 -19.35 -10.24 -10.95
C SER A 28 -18.82 -11.25 -11.99
N PRO A 29 -17.53 -11.65 -11.94
CA PRO A 29 -17.01 -12.70 -12.79
C PRO A 29 -17.78 -13.99 -12.55
N ARG A 30 -18.17 -14.67 -13.65
CA ARG A 30 -18.82 -15.97 -13.59
C ARG A 30 -18.03 -16.99 -14.38
N ARG A 31 -17.63 -18.08 -13.73
CA ARG A 31 -16.95 -19.18 -14.41
C ARG A 31 -17.95 -19.96 -15.25
N VAL A 32 -17.59 -20.23 -16.49
CA VAL A 32 -18.38 -20.96 -17.48
C VAL A 32 -17.52 -22.08 -18.05
N THR A 33 -18.01 -23.32 -18.01
CA THR A 33 -17.35 -24.49 -18.60
C THR A 33 -18.02 -24.83 -19.92
N VAL A 34 -17.25 -24.84 -21.01
CA VAL A 34 -17.70 -25.24 -22.35
C VAL A 34 -17.10 -26.62 -22.68
N SER A 35 -17.92 -27.64 -22.81
CA SER A 35 -17.52 -29.04 -23.05
C SER A 35 -18.10 -29.62 -24.34
N GLY A 36 -18.03 -28.85 -25.43
CA GLY A 36 -18.43 -29.33 -26.77
C GLY A 36 -19.90 -29.14 -27.13
N ALA A 37 -20.69 -28.48 -26.25
CA ALA A 37 -22.06 -28.07 -26.52
C ALA A 37 -22.27 -26.61 -26.14
N ASP A 38 -23.32 -25.98 -26.70
CA ASP A 38 -23.68 -24.59 -26.35
C ASP A 38 -24.03 -24.48 -24.87
N VAL A 39 -23.53 -23.44 -24.23
CA VAL A 39 -23.84 -23.08 -22.85
C VAL A 39 -24.95 -22.02 -22.88
N THR A 40 -26.11 -22.34 -22.33
CA THR A 40 -27.27 -21.44 -22.25
C THR A 40 -27.56 -21.08 -20.78
N GLY A 41 -28.34 -20.00 -20.55
CA GLY A 41 -28.76 -19.60 -19.22
C GLY A 41 -27.66 -18.95 -18.35
N VAL A 42 -26.63 -18.42 -18.98
CA VAL A 42 -25.61 -17.62 -18.25
C VAL A 42 -26.18 -16.22 -18.00
N GLU A 43 -26.48 -15.93 -16.75
CA GLU A 43 -26.95 -14.61 -16.33
C GLU A 43 -25.82 -13.84 -15.67
N LEU A 44 -25.64 -12.57 -16.04
CA LEU A 44 -24.64 -11.65 -15.52
C LEU A 44 -25.37 -10.39 -15.02
N ALA A 45 -25.54 -10.27 -13.69
CA ALA A 45 -26.17 -9.12 -13.06
C ALA A 45 -25.17 -7.94 -13.05
N LEU A 46 -25.59 -6.82 -13.65
CA LEU A 46 -24.79 -5.58 -13.64
C LEU A 46 -25.01 -4.80 -12.35
N GLU A 47 -23.90 -4.38 -11.72
CA GLU A 47 -23.90 -3.51 -10.56
C GLU A 47 -23.15 -2.20 -10.89
N PRO A 48 -23.64 -1.03 -10.41
CA PRO A 48 -22.95 0.23 -10.63
C PRO A 48 -21.62 0.27 -9.88
N LEU A 49 -20.58 0.75 -10.54
CA LEU A 49 -19.26 0.91 -9.97
C LEU A 49 -19.19 2.17 -9.11
N ALA A 50 -18.43 2.08 -8.01
CA ALA A 50 -18.20 3.17 -7.09
C ALA A 50 -16.97 4.00 -7.47
N ALA A 51 -16.79 5.15 -6.79
CA ALA A 51 -15.65 6.03 -6.98
C ALA A 51 -15.24 6.73 -5.68
N ILE A 52 -13.95 7.07 -5.59
CA ILE A 52 -13.39 7.93 -4.54
C ILE A 52 -12.80 9.16 -5.20
N SER A 53 -13.22 10.36 -4.80
CA SER A 53 -12.66 11.62 -5.30
C SER A 53 -12.05 12.44 -4.18
N GLY A 54 -11.03 13.23 -4.53
CA GLY A 54 -10.28 13.98 -3.56
C GLY A 54 -9.36 15.02 -4.17
N THR A 55 -8.49 15.57 -3.34
CA THR A 55 -7.50 16.58 -3.73
C THR A 55 -6.13 16.23 -3.18
N VAL A 56 -5.08 16.62 -3.91
CA VAL A 56 -3.69 16.51 -3.48
C VAL A 56 -3.22 17.86 -2.92
N THR A 57 -2.69 17.82 -1.71
CA THR A 57 -2.03 18.97 -1.07
C THR A 57 -0.54 18.65 -0.86
N SER A 58 0.31 19.67 -0.75
CA SER A 58 1.73 19.48 -0.46
C SER A 58 2.15 20.33 0.73
N GLU A 59 3.05 19.80 1.53
CA GLU A 59 3.70 20.47 2.63
C GLU A 59 5.22 20.50 2.41
N PRO A 60 5.86 21.67 2.43
CA PRO A 60 7.29 21.79 2.24
C PRO A 60 8.07 21.13 3.39
N ALA A 61 9.31 20.76 3.11
CA ALA A 61 10.22 20.28 4.14
C ALA A 61 10.43 21.38 5.21
N PRO A 62 10.61 21.02 6.50
CA PRO A 62 10.91 21.97 7.54
C PRO A 62 12.15 22.84 7.20
N ALA A 63 12.10 24.14 7.48
CA ALA A 63 13.17 25.07 7.16
C ALA A 63 14.54 24.66 7.75
N SER A 64 14.54 23.99 8.90
CA SER A 64 15.74 23.42 9.51
C SER A 64 16.38 22.31 8.67
N ALA A 65 15.57 21.53 7.95
CA ALA A 65 16.05 20.44 7.11
C ALA A 65 16.61 20.95 5.76
N LEU A 66 16.14 22.12 5.28
CA LEU A 66 16.56 22.68 4.00
C LEU A 66 18.01 23.20 4.01
N LYS A 67 18.61 23.42 5.18
CA LYS A 67 19.95 24.04 5.27
C LYS A 67 21.07 23.12 4.82
N ASP A 68 20.99 21.82 5.08
CA ASP A 68 22.11 20.89 4.88
C ASP A 68 21.83 19.72 3.93
N ALA A 69 20.75 19.01 4.12
CA ALA A 69 20.46 17.77 3.42
C ALA A 69 19.53 17.92 2.20
N CYS A 70 18.65 18.92 2.20
CA CYS A 70 17.65 19.16 1.14
C CYS A 70 18.01 20.32 0.22
N LYS A 71 19.29 20.50 -0.13
CA LYS A 71 19.70 21.57 -1.05
C LYS A 71 19.08 21.33 -2.44
N ASN A 72 18.32 22.34 -2.91
CA ASN A 72 17.70 22.33 -4.25
C ASN A 72 16.88 21.04 -4.53
N PRO A 73 15.82 20.75 -3.76
CA PRO A 73 14.97 19.60 -4.07
C PRO A 73 14.41 19.76 -5.49
N PRO A 74 14.35 18.68 -6.29
CA PRO A 74 13.74 18.76 -7.60
C PRO A 74 12.27 19.19 -7.45
N ARG A 75 11.85 20.10 -8.33
CA ARG A 75 10.43 20.46 -8.42
C ARG A 75 9.64 19.24 -8.86
N PHE A 76 8.48 19.06 -8.32
CA PHE A 76 7.52 18.05 -8.76
C PHE A 76 6.20 18.72 -9.13
N TYR A 77 5.48 18.08 -10.00
CA TYR A 77 4.13 18.47 -10.37
C TYR A 77 3.16 17.44 -9.77
N LYS A 78 2.04 17.92 -9.22
CA LYS A 78 1.07 17.02 -8.60
C LYS A 78 0.43 16.08 -9.61
N GLU A 79 0.33 16.51 -10.86
CA GLU A 79 -0.16 15.74 -12.00
C GLU A 79 0.69 14.50 -12.32
N GLU A 80 1.92 14.45 -11.81
CA GLU A 80 2.81 13.29 -11.95
C GLU A 80 2.58 12.21 -10.88
N ILE A 81 1.77 12.51 -9.85
CA ILE A 81 1.44 11.55 -8.81
C ILE A 81 0.41 10.57 -9.35
N VAL A 82 0.75 9.29 -9.39
CA VAL A 82 -0.22 8.25 -9.76
C VAL A 82 -0.94 7.77 -8.50
N ILE A 83 -2.25 7.91 -8.48
CA ILE A 83 -3.11 7.55 -7.35
C ILE A 83 -3.94 6.34 -7.74
N ASP A 84 -4.04 5.38 -6.84
CA ASP A 84 -4.79 4.14 -6.98
C ASP A 84 -5.52 3.78 -5.69
N ALA A 85 -6.36 2.76 -5.72
CA ALA A 85 -7.01 2.21 -4.54
C ALA A 85 -6.93 0.69 -4.53
N ARG A 86 -6.22 0.15 -3.56
CA ARG A 86 -6.03 -1.29 -3.41
C ARG A 86 -7.15 -1.90 -2.56
N GLY A 87 -7.85 -2.89 -3.10
CA GLY A 87 -8.89 -3.63 -2.38
C GLY A 87 -8.30 -4.53 -1.30
N GLU A 88 -8.92 -4.58 -0.12
CA GLU A 88 -8.51 -5.47 0.98
C GLU A 88 -8.92 -6.93 0.77
N ALA A 89 -9.84 -7.21 -0.15
CA ALA A 89 -10.27 -8.57 -0.43
C ALA A 89 -9.13 -9.40 -1.02
N LYS A 90 -8.94 -10.60 -0.51
CA LYS A 90 -8.04 -11.59 -1.13
C LYS A 90 -8.55 -11.86 -2.54
N SER A 91 -7.77 -11.49 -3.56
CA SER A 91 -8.08 -11.85 -4.93
C SER A 91 -7.97 -13.36 -5.10
N LYS A 92 -9.04 -13.97 -5.59
CA LYS A 92 -9.00 -15.39 -6.00
C LYS A 92 -8.29 -15.50 -7.35
N PRO A 93 -7.75 -16.67 -7.72
CA PRO A 93 -7.14 -16.89 -9.04
C PRO A 93 -8.08 -16.51 -10.21
N GLU A 94 -9.37 -16.64 -10.00
CA GLU A 94 -10.45 -16.27 -10.94
C GLU A 94 -10.54 -14.76 -11.20
N ASP A 95 -9.88 -13.95 -10.35
CA ASP A 95 -9.89 -12.50 -10.42
C ASP A 95 -8.79 -11.91 -11.33
N GLU A 96 -8.11 -12.75 -12.15
CA GLU A 96 -7.06 -12.27 -13.06
C GLU A 96 -7.58 -11.21 -14.04
N VAL A 97 -8.79 -11.41 -14.55
CA VAL A 97 -9.46 -10.41 -15.39
C VAL A 97 -9.76 -9.13 -14.59
N LEU A 98 -10.13 -9.26 -13.32
CA LEU A 98 -10.33 -8.10 -12.44
C LEU A 98 -9.02 -7.38 -12.15
N ARG A 99 -7.89 -8.08 -12.06
CA ARG A 99 -6.56 -7.46 -11.94
C ARG A 99 -6.19 -6.66 -13.19
N MET A 100 -6.54 -7.14 -14.38
CA MET A 100 -6.36 -6.36 -15.60
C MET A 100 -7.25 -5.12 -15.60
N LEU A 101 -8.47 -5.21 -15.08
CA LEU A 101 -9.39 -4.08 -14.96
C LEU A 101 -8.96 -3.07 -13.89
N ASN A 102 -8.19 -3.47 -12.87
CA ASN A 102 -7.61 -2.56 -11.90
C ASN A 102 -6.59 -1.56 -12.52
N ALA A 103 -6.12 -1.81 -13.73
CA ALA A 103 -5.34 -0.80 -14.45
C ALA A 103 -6.16 0.48 -14.74
N PHE A 104 -7.49 0.39 -14.76
CA PHE A 104 -8.40 1.54 -14.96
C PHE A 104 -8.73 2.29 -13.68
N THR A 105 -8.30 1.81 -12.50
CA THR A 105 -8.46 2.52 -11.23
C THR A 105 -7.42 3.61 -11.04
N ARG A 106 -6.28 3.53 -11.76
CA ARG A 106 -5.19 4.51 -11.67
C ARG A 106 -5.60 5.83 -12.28
N THR A 107 -5.29 6.90 -11.57
CA THR A 107 -5.56 8.27 -11.99
C THR A 107 -4.43 9.19 -11.58
N THR A 108 -4.36 10.36 -12.21
CA THR A 108 -3.49 11.47 -11.81
C THR A 108 -4.34 12.69 -11.46
N PRO A 109 -3.86 13.59 -10.60
CA PRO A 109 -4.55 14.84 -10.34
C PRO A 109 -4.61 15.73 -11.59
N ASN A 110 -5.67 16.54 -11.69
CA ASN A 110 -5.79 17.59 -12.70
C ASN A 110 -5.08 18.89 -12.24
N ASP A 111 -5.15 19.95 -13.04
CA ASP A 111 -4.57 21.27 -12.77
C ASP A 111 -5.09 21.91 -11.48
N GLN A 112 -6.29 21.54 -11.01
CA GLN A 112 -6.85 21.95 -9.71
C GLN A 112 -6.39 21.04 -8.57
N SER A 113 -5.47 20.09 -8.83
CA SER A 113 -5.01 19.07 -7.88
C SER A 113 -6.12 18.10 -7.47
N GLU A 114 -7.18 17.97 -8.22
CA GLU A 114 -8.30 17.07 -7.99
C GLU A 114 -8.10 15.75 -8.72
N PHE A 115 -8.56 14.66 -8.12
CA PHE A 115 -8.52 13.33 -8.73
C PHE A 115 -9.78 12.53 -8.44
N THR A 116 -10.05 11.53 -9.29
CA THR A 116 -11.12 10.55 -9.08
C THR A 116 -10.62 9.15 -9.41
N ILE A 117 -10.63 8.29 -8.43
CA ILE A 117 -10.40 6.85 -8.58
C ILE A 117 -11.74 6.22 -8.90
N GLY A 118 -11.93 5.81 -10.14
CA GLY A 118 -13.16 5.21 -10.63
C GLY A 118 -13.10 3.69 -10.73
N PHE A 119 -14.15 3.09 -11.28
CA PHE A 119 -14.24 1.67 -11.58
C PHE A 119 -14.10 0.73 -10.37
N LEU A 120 -14.42 1.22 -9.17
CA LEU A 120 -14.31 0.46 -7.94
C LEU A 120 -15.57 -0.38 -7.70
N ARG A 121 -15.38 -1.64 -7.35
CA ARG A 121 -16.46 -2.53 -6.93
C ARG A 121 -16.82 -2.29 -5.47
N PRO A 122 -18.00 -2.74 -5.00
CA PRO A 122 -18.29 -2.74 -3.56
C PRO A 122 -17.19 -3.46 -2.77
N GLY A 123 -16.70 -2.84 -1.69
CA GLY A 123 -15.60 -3.39 -0.90
C GLY A 123 -14.94 -2.39 0.01
N VAL A 124 -13.80 -2.77 0.60
CA VAL A 124 -12.95 -1.88 1.37
C VAL A 124 -11.66 -1.65 0.57
N TYR A 125 -11.30 -0.39 0.41
CA TYR A 125 -10.14 0.02 -0.38
C TYR A 125 -9.21 0.91 0.44
N ARG A 126 -7.91 0.73 0.26
CA ARG A 126 -6.89 1.66 0.75
C ARG A 126 -6.33 2.47 -0.40
N PRO A 127 -6.41 3.79 -0.34
CA PRO A 127 -5.77 4.64 -1.33
C PRO A 127 -4.24 4.45 -1.26
N GLU A 128 -3.60 4.43 -2.40
CA GLU A 128 -2.15 4.36 -2.56
C GLU A 128 -1.69 5.48 -3.49
N ALA A 129 -0.45 5.94 -3.35
CA ALA A 129 0.13 6.94 -4.23
C ALA A 129 1.56 6.56 -4.62
N GLN A 130 1.85 6.59 -5.92
CA GLN A 130 3.20 6.48 -6.46
C GLN A 130 3.71 7.89 -6.70
N LEU A 131 4.82 8.23 -6.05
CA LEU A 131 5.37 9.57 -6.07
C LEU A 131 6.43 9.72 -7.16
N PRO A 132 6.49 10.86 -7.87
CA PRO A 132 7.42 11.08 -8.98
C PRO A 132 8.88 11.27 -8.55
N GLY A 133 9.13 11.49 -7.26
CA GLY A 133 10.46 11.77 -6.75
C GLY A 133 10.77 11.10 -5.42
N GLU A 134 12.04 10.77 -5.21
CA GLU A 134 12.50 10.14 -3.97
C GLU A 134 12.49 11.09 -2.75
N ASN A 135 12.41 12.41 -2.97
CA ASN A 135 12.37 13.44 -1.92
C ASN A 135 10.97 13.68 -1.33
N LEU A 136 9.97 12.94 -1.82
CA LEU A 136 8.57 13.06 -1.44
C LEU A 136 8.13 11.86 -0.60
N PHE A 137 7.16 12.07 0.29
CA PHE A 137 6.49 10.98 1.02
C PHE A 137 5.01 11.28 1.20
N VAL A 138 4.20 10.24 1.34
CA VAL A 138 2.80 10.40 1.71
C VAL A 138 2.72 10.68 3.21
N LYS A 139 2.28 11.90 3.56
CA LYS A 139 2.16 12.33 4.95
C LYS A 139 0.84 11.88 5.58
N SER A 140 -0.26 12.04 4.85
CA SER A 140 -1.58 11.63 5.33
C SER A 140 -2.55 11.38 4.19
N MET A 141 -3.55 10.53 4.46
CA MET A 141 -4.71 10.29 3.61
C MET A 141 -5.95 10.39 4.49
N THR A 142 -6.71 11.47 4.38
CA THR A 142 -7.83 11.73 5.29
C THR A 142 -9.13 12.01 4.57
N LEU A 143 -10.22 11.46 5.10
CA LEU A 143 -11.59 11.77 4.68
C LEU A 143 -12.25 12.75 5.65
N PRO A 144 -13.27 13.52 5.20
CA PRO A 144 -14.07 14.33 6.10
C PRO A 144 -14.71 13.44 7.18
N PRO A 145 -14.90 13.97 8.39
CA PRO A 145 -15.60 13.25 9.45
C PRO A 145 -17.08 13.07 9.12
N ALA A 146 -17.71 12.09 9.75
CA ALA A 146 -19.16 11.88 9.63
C ALA A 146 -19.98 13.03 10.25
N ALA A 147 -19.45 13.66 11.30
CA ALA A 147 -20.03 14.85 11.92
C ALA A 147 -18.97 15.97 12.06
N PRO A 148 -19.38 17.27 11.97
CA PRO A 148 -18.43 18.40 12.01
C PRO A 148 -17.56 18.48 13.29
N SER A 149 -18.03 17.89 14.40
CA SER A 149 -17.32 17.86 15.69
C SER A 149 -16.28 16.74 15.79
N GLU A 150 -16.25 15.82 14.83
CA GLU A 150 -15.34 14.67 14.85
C GLU A 150 -14.03 14.97 14.11
N LYS A 151 -13.00 14.19 14.42
CA LYS A 151 -11.73 14.25 13.70
C LYS A 151 -11.88 13.62 12.31
N ARG A 152 -11.10 14.11 11.36
CA ARG A 152 -10.97 13.49 10.03
C ARG A 152 -10.61 12.01 10.14
N ILE A 153 -11.17 11.20 9.26
CA ILE A 153 -10.94 9.76 9.22
C ILE A 153 -9.61 9.49 8.51
N ASP A 154 -8.71 8.73 9.13
CA ASP A 154 -7.48 8.25 8.50
C ASP A 154 -7.79 7.10 7.53
N ALA A 155 -7.86 7.41 6.24
CA ALA A 155 -8.17 6.44 5.19
C ALA A 155 -7.04 5.42 4.97
N ALA A 156 -5.80 5.74 5.27
CA ALA A 156 -4.69 4.78 5.20
C ALA A 156 -4.81 3.71 6.29
N LYS A 157 -5.32 4.09 7.48
CA LYS A 157 -5.52 3.17 8.60
C LYS A 157 -6.79 2.36 8.47
N THR A 158 -7.92 2.99 8.15
CA THR A 158 -9.25 2.36 8.18
C THR A 158 -9.69 1.77 6.86
N GLY A 159 -9.06 2.19 5.76
CA GLY A 159 -9.62 1.98 4.43
C GLY A 159 -10.88 2.82 4.17
N VAL A 160 -11.35 2.80 2.95
CA VAL A 160 -12.58 3.44 2.48
C VAL A 160 -13.56 2.34 2.10
N ARG A 161 -14.68 2.25 2.81
CA ARG A 161 -15.74 1.28 2.50
C ARG A 161 -16.67 1.85 1.45
N LEU A 162 -16.90 1.09 0.39
CA LEU A 162 -17.75 1.46 -0.74
C LEU A 162 -18.90 0.47 -0.92
N LYS A 163 -20.09 1.02 -1.15
CA LYS A 163 -21.26 0.29 -1.64
C LYS A 163 -21.35 0.40 -3.16
N ALA A 164 -22.20 -0.41 -3.79
CA ALA A 164 -22.44 -0.33 -5.23
C ALA A 164 -22.89 1.09 -5.63
N GLY A 165 -22.22 1.68 -6.61
CA GLY A 165 -22.50 3.02 -7.12
C GLY A 165 -22.17 4.18 -6.16
N GLU A 166 -21.61 3.92 -4.99
CA GLU A 166 -21.29 4.96 -4.01
C GLU A 166 -20.15 5.87 -4.51
N ARG A 167 -20.30 7.16 -4.27
CA ARG A 167 -19.29 8.18 -4.59
C ARG A 167 -18.82 8.84 -3.29
N VAL A 168 -17.68 8.40 -2.77
CA VAL A 168 -17.04 9.01 -1.60
C VAL A 168 -16.22 10.20 -2.06
N LYS A 169 -16.48 11.38 -1.47
CA LYS A 169 -15.85 12.66 -1.82
C LYS A 169 -14.99 13.20 -0.67
N GLY A 170 -14.03 14.06 -1.02
CA GLY A 170 -13.25 14.83 -0.05
C GLY A 170 -12.07 14.10 0.58
N LEU A 171 -11.54 13.06 -0.09
CA LEU A 171 -10.26 12.48 0.29
C LEU A 171 -9.16 13.54 0.09
N ILE A 172 -8.42 13.85 1.16
CA ILE A 172 -7.23 14.71 1.08
C ILE A 172 -6.00 13.81 1.17
N LEU A 173 -5.21 13.83 0.10
CA LEU A 173 -3.89 13.23 0.03
C LEU A 173 -2.85 14.33 0.28
N THR A 174 -2.14 14.28 1.40
CA THR A 174 -1.08 15.24 1.72
C THR A 174 0.28 14.63 1.44
N ILE A 175 1.05 15.30 0.58
CA ILE A 175 2.42 14.93 0.24
C ILE A 175 3.37 15.81 1.05
N GLY A 176 4.30 15.19 1.77
CA GLY A 176 5.39 15.87 2.46
C GLY A 176 6.66 15.86 1.61
N GLU A 177 7.44 16.92 1.70
CA GLU A 177 8.78 17.00 1.13
C GLU A 177 9.85 16.65 2.18
N GLY A 178 11.01 16.22 1.70
CA GLY A 178 12.12 15.88 2.57
C GLY A 178 12.16 14.39 2.95
N ALA A 179 11.61 13.52 2.13
CA ALA A 179 11.71 12.09 2.37
C ALA A 179 13.16 11.60 2.49
N ALA A 180 13.38 10.63 3.37
CA ALA A 180 14.62 9.89 3.47
C ALA A 180 14.61 8.65 2.55
N GLY A 181 15.80 8.07 2.35
CA GLY A 181 15.97 6.79 1.66
C GLY A 181 17.00 5.93 2.35
N LEU A 182 16.77 4.63 2.33
CA LEU A 182 17.64 3.62 2.94
C LEU A 182 17.94 2.50 1.94
N LYS A 183 19.23 2.32 1.61
CA LYS A 183 19.70 1.21 0.78
C LYS A 183 20.76 0.43 1.55
N GLY A 184 20.68 -0.89 1.49
CA GLY A 184 21.59 -1.73 2.25
C GLY A 184 21.60 -3.17 1.78
N ARG A 185 22.26 -4.01 2.60
CA ARG A 185 22.31 -5.46 2.39
C ARG A 185 21.98 -6.19 3.70
N VAL A 186 21.23 -7.26 3.59
CA VAL A 186 21.02 -8.22 4.66
C VAL A 186 22.12 -9.28 4.56
N VAL A 187 22.78 -9.56 5.67
CA VAL A 187 23.87 -10.55 5.74
C VAL A 187 23.62 -11.53 6.88
N THR A 188 24.10 -12.78 6.71
CA THR A 188 23.96 -13.87 7.67
C THR A 188 25.33 -14.42 8.05
N GLY A 189 25.45 -14.88 9.30
CA GLY A 189 26.67 -15.55 9.79
C GLY A 189 27.88 -14.64 9.94
N GLU A 190 29.06 -15.25 10.10
CA GLU A 190 30.32 -14.56 10.29
C GLU A 190 30.96 -14.08 8.97
N GLU A 191 30.61 -14.71 7.86
CA GLU A 191 31.17 -14.43 6.53
C GLU A 191 30.35 -13.40 5.74
N ASP A 192 29.39 -12.72 6.37
CA ASP A 192 28.53 -11.70 5.77
C ASP A 192 27.87 -12.15 4.43
N LYS A 193 27.47 -13.42 4.35
CA LYS A 193 26.79 -13.98 3.19
C LYS A 193 25.34 -13.47 3.09
N PRO A 194 24.76 -13.37 1.88
CA PRO A 194 23.35 -13.10 1.73
C PRO A 194 22.51 -14.23 2.36
N PRO A 195 21.26 -13.94 2.80
CA PRO A 195 20.37 -14.98 3.31
C PRO A 195 20.07 -16.02 2.21
N SER A 196 20.06 -17.31 2.60
CA SER A 196 19.72 -18.42 1.70
C SER A 196 18.24 -18.51 1.40
N GLU A 197 17.42 -18.02 2.32
CA GLU A 197 15.96 -18.03 2.21
C GLU A 197 15.43 -16.67 1.78
N LYS A 198 14.28 -16.67 1.06
CA LYS A 198 13.61 -15.44 0.68
C LYS A 198 13.33 -14.60 1.92
N THR A 199 13.86 -13.41 1.94
CA THR A 199 13.84 -12.52 3.10
C THR A 199 13.19 -11.20 2.74
N ARG A 200 12.51 -10.56 3.71
CA ARG A 200 11.93 -9.23 3.61
C ARG A 200 12.42 -8.35 4.76
N VAL A 201 12.71 -7.10 4.44
CA VAL A 201 13.07 -6.06 5.41
C VAL A 201 11.85 -5.22 5.73
N TYR A 202 11.66 -4.93 7.01
CA TYR A 202 10.62 -4.05 7.53
C TYR A 202 11.25 -2.86 8.25
N LEU A 203 10.77 -1.66 7.92
CA LEU A 203 11.08 -0.43 8.63
C LEU A 203 9.83 -0.04 9.43
N ILE A 204 9.96 0.07 10.75
CA ILE A 204 8.87 0.11 11.72
C ILE A 204 9.03 1.40 12.54
N PRO A 205 8.02 2.29 12.63
CA PRO A 205 8.16 3.52 13.44
C PRO A 205 8.43 3.19 14.90
N ALA A 206 9.48 3.79 15.45
CA ALA A 206 9.88 3.57 16.85
C ALA A 206 9.12 4.49 17.82
N GLU A 207 8.70 5.68 17.36
CA GLU A 207 7.95 6.62 18.17
C GLU A 207 6.58 6.04 18.59
N PRO A 208 6.20 6.18 19.89
CA PRO A 208 4.93 5.61 20.38
C PRO A 208 3.69 6.23 19.72
N ASP A 209 3.71 7.50 19.43
CA ASP A 209 2.62 8.25 18.78
C ASP A 209 2.44 7.89 17.31
N ALA A 210 3.49 7.35 16.68
CA ALA A 210 3.46 6.86 15.30
C ALA A 210 3.06 5.37 15.19
N ALA A 211 2.84 4.68 16.31
CA ALA A 211 2.55 3.24 16.34
C ALA A 211 1.38 2.80 15.46
N ASP A 212 0.39 3.67 15.31
CA ASP A 212 -0.82 3.41 14.51
C ASP A 212 -0.79 4.06 13.12
N THR A 213 0.28 4.78 12.78
CA THR A 213 0.41 5.50 11.52
C THR A 213 0.89 4.55 10.42
N VAL A 214 -0.05 3.94 9.70
CA VAL A 214 0.23 2.92 8.67
C VAL A 214 1.25 3.42 7.63
N LEU A 215 1.18 4.70 7.23
CA LEU A 215 2.07 5.32 6.25
C LEU A 215 3.53 5.46 6.70
N ARG A 216 3.85 5.04 7.92
CA ARG A 216 5.24 5.01 8.44
C ARG A 216 5.83 3.60 8.51
N TYR A 217 5.09 2.59 8.07
CA TYR A 217 5.58 1.23 7.94
C TYR A 217 5.99 0.97 6.49
N PHE A 218 7.18 0.46 6.30
CA PHE A 218 7.71 0.13 4.99
C PHE A 218 8.20 -1.31 4.96
N GLU A 219 8.06 -1.96 3.82
CA GLU A 219 8.60 -3.29 3.59
C GLU A 219 9.26 -3.36 2.22
N ALA A 220 10.33 -4.14 2.10
CA ALA A 220 11.02 -4.41 0.85
C ALA A 220 11.49 -5.85 0.80
N ASP A 221 11.35 -6.49 -0.35
CA ASP A 221 11.95 -7.79 -0.60
C ASP A 221 13.48 -7.64 -0.72
N VAL A 222 14.18 -8.64 -0.21
CA VAL A 222 15.64 -8.75 -0.31
C VAL A 222 15.97 -9.53 -1.58
N THR A 223 16.84 -9.00 -2.39
CA THR A 223 17.33 -9.65 -3.61
C THR A 223 18.26 -10.82 -3.30
N VAL A 224 18.54 -11.67 -4.28
CA VAL A 224 19.38 -12.87 -4.11
C VAL A 224 20.82 -12.57 -3.66
N ASP A 225 21.31 -11.36 -3.92
CA ASP A 225 22.61 -10.86 -3.44
C ASP A 225 22.53 -10.16 -2.07
N GLY A 226 21.35 -10.21 -1.44
CA GLY A 226 21.11 -9.63 -0.13
C GLY A 226 20.70 -8.15 -0.14
N ALA A 227 20.64 -7.48 -1.29
CA ALA A 227 20.35 -6.05 -1.36
C ALA A 227 18.87 -5.74 -1.07
N PHE A 228 18.61 -4.56 -0.47
CA PHE A 228 17.29 -3.98 -0.29
C PHE A 228 17.31 -2.47 -0.49
N SER A 229 16.15 -1.90 -0.84
CA SER A 229 15.98 -0.46 -1.01
C SER A 229 14.60 -0.03 -0.50
N LEU A 230 14.59 0.97 0.38
CA LEU A 230 13.40 1.64 0.89
C LEU A 230 13.50 3.12 0.56
N GLY A 231 12.49 3.67 -0.08
CA GLY A 231 12.41 5.08 -0.47
C GLY A 231 11.18 5.77 0.10
N ASN A 232 11.07 7.07 -0.16
CA ASN A 232 9.92 7.87 0.20
C ASN A 232 9.56 7.80 1.71
N ILE A 233 10.58 7.68 2.57
CA ILE A 233 10.41 7.46 4.00
C ILE A 233 10.25 8.81 4.70
N PRO A 234 9.17 9.04 5.49
CA PRO A 234 9.07 10.20 6.35
C PRO A 234 10.26 10.26 7.33
N PRO A 235 10.84 11.44 7.61
CA PRO A 235 11.87 11.57 8.63
C PRO A 235 11.38 11.08 10.00
N GLY A 236 12.27 10.47 10.78
CA GLY A 236 11.96 9.99 12.13
C GLY A 236 12.80 8.81 12.58
N SER A 237 12.41 8.21 13.69
CA SER A 237 13.10 7.08 14.31
C SER A 237 12.38 5.78 13.95
N TYR A 238 13.15 4.76 13.57
CA TYR A 238 12.63 3.49 13.11
C TYR A 238 13.42 2.32 13.66
N TRP A 239 12.74 1.21 13.88
CA TRP A 239 13.40 -0.10 13.99
C TRP A 239 13.50 -0.75 12.62
N LEU A 240 14.61 -1.45 12.39
CA LEU A 240 14.85 -2.20 11.16
C LEU A 240 14.91 -3.69 11.47
N VAL A 241 14.02 -4.47 10.86
CA VAL A 241 13.89 -5.91 11.09
C VAL A 241 13.95 -6.65 9.75
N SER A 242 14.61 -7.78 9.70
CA SER A 242 14.58 -8.71 8.57
C SER A 242 13.92 -10.02 8.97
N ARG A 243 13.02 -10.53 8.14
CA ARG A 243 12.27 -11.78 8.36
C ARG A 243 12.34 -12.67 7.14
N GLU A 244 12.39 -13.95 7.38
CA GLU A 244 12.17 -14.98 6.37
C GLU A 244 10.71 -14.92 5.89
N VAL A 245 10.53 -15.01 4.57
CA VAL A 245 9.21 -15.05 3.93
C VAL A 245 8.76 -16.50 3.89
N THR A 246 7.70 -16.83 4.61
CA THR A 246 7.16 -18.19 4.65
C THR A 246 6.43 -18.54 3.34
N ALA A 247 6.21 -19.82 3.07
CA ALA A 247 5.48 -20.27 1.88
C ALA A 247 4.07 -19.66 1.78
N SER A 248 3.40 -19.42 2.92
CA SER A 248 2.12 -18.72 2.98
C SER A 248 2.22 -17.24 2.63
N ASP A 249 3.41 -16.66 2.73
CA ASP A 249 3.70 -15.28 2.39
C ASP A 249 4.18 -15.13 0.93
N GLN A 250 4.41 -16.23 0.20
CA GLN A 250 4.95 -16.20 -1.17
C GLN A 250 3.90 -15.95 -2.26
N ASP A 251 2.63 -16.24 -2.00
CA ASP A 251 1.51 -15.91 -2.92
C ASP A 251 1.20 -14.40 -2.97
N ASP A 252 2.17 -13.61 -2.69
CA ASP A 252 2.11 -12.29 -2.11
C ASP A 252 2.06 -11.10 -3.08
N ALA A 253 1.96 -11.31 -4.38
CA ALA A 253 1.57 -10.21 -5.27
C ALA A 253 0.16 -9.65 -4.95
N ALA A 254 -0.62 -10.41 -4.17
CA ALA A 254 -1.98 -10.10 -3.76
C ALA A 254 -2.14 -9.88 -2.24
N ARG A 255 -1.06 -10.01 -1.44
CA ARG A 255 -1.15 -9.87 0.01
C ARG A 255 -1.21 -8.41 0.45
N ASN A 256 -2.09 -8.14 1.40
CA ASN A 256 -2.09 -6.87 2.08
C ASN A 256 -0.82 -6.71 2.95
N PRO A 257 -0.19 -5.54 2.98
CA PRO A 257 0.92 -5.25 3.90
C PRO A 257 0.55 -5.60 5.35
N LEU A 258 1.50 -6.19 6.10
CA LEU A 258 1.25 -6.55 7.51
C LEU A 258 0.80 -5.35 8.35
N ALA A 259 1.28 -4.17 8.01
CA ALA A 259 0.92 -2.93 8.71
C ALA A 259 -0.53 -2.50 8.52
N TRP A 260 -1.28 -3.06 7.58
CA TRP A 260 -2.70 -2.75 7.42
C TRP A 260 -3.55 -3.33 8.56
N ASP A 261 -3.13 -4.45 9.12
CA ASP A 261 -3.77 -5.05 10.28
C ASP A 261 -3.18 -4.54 11.60
N ALA A 262 -4.04 -4.32 12.60
CA ALA A 262 -3.61 -3.84 13.92
C ALA A 262 -2.71 -4.87 14.64
N GLY A 263 -3.03 -6.16 14.52
CA GLY A 263 -2.23 -7.25 15.07
C GLY A 263 -0.87 -7.35 14.39
N GLY A 264 -0.84 -7.16 13.06
CA GLY A 264 0.39 -7.09 12.27
C GLY A 264 1.30 -5.96 12.71
N ARG A 265 0.78 -4.73 12.92
CA ARG A 265 1.55 -3.61 13.45
C ARG A 265 2.11 -3.90 14.85
N LEU A 266 1.26 -4.44 15.73
CA LEU A 266 1.68 -4.79 17.08
C LEU A 266 2.81 -5.82 17.06
N GLY A 267 2.69 -6.87 16.24
CA GLY A 267 3.73 -7.89 16.05
C GLY A 267 5.04 -7.31 15.54
N LEU A 268 4.99 -6.49 14.48
CA LEU A 268 6.16 -5.82 13.93
C LEU A 268 6.86 -4.91 14.95
N ARG A 269 6.10 -4.15 15.74
CA ARG A 269 6.67 -3.28 16.79
C ARG A 269 7.34 -4.09 17.90
N PHE A 270 6.71 -5.17 18.34
CA PHE A 270 7.31 -6.08 19.33
C PHE A 270 8.65 -6.64 18.84
N GLU A 271 8.71 -7.07 17.58
CA GLU A 271 9.95 -7.55 16.96
C GLU A 271 11.01 -6.44 16.85
N GLY A 272 10.60 -5.24 16.41
CA GLY A 272 11.48 -4.09 16.29
C GLY A 272 12.11 -3.71 17.63
N GLU A 273 11.31 -3.64 18.69
CA GLU A 273 11.76 -3.36 20.04
C GLU A 273 12.72 -4.46 20.58
N ALA A 274 12.41 -5.72 20.30
CA ALA A 274 13.25 -6.85 20.71
C ALA A 274 14.63 -6.86 20.02
N THR A 275 14.70 -6.48 18.75
CA THR A 275 15.96 -6.43 17.99
C THR A 275 16.83 -5.23 18.36
N LYS A 276 16.23 -4.15 18.89
CA LYS A 276 16.90 -2.89 19.28
C LYS A 276 17.73 -2.25 18.17
N LYS A 277 17.48 -2.58 16.90
CA LYS A 277 18.17 -1.98 15.76
C LYS A 277 17.47 -0.68 15.37
N LEU A 278 17.72 0.35 16.17
CA LEU A 278 17.19 1.69 15.96
C LEU A 278 18.01 2.42 14.90
N ILE A 279 17.32 3.11 14.00
CA ILE A 279 17.89 3.99 13.00
C ILE A 279 17.12 5.31 13.00
N GLU A 280 17.85 6.42 12.95
CA GLU A 280 17.28 7.74 12.76
C GLU A 280 17.49 8.19 11.32
N LEU A 281 16.43 8.62 10.69
CA LEU A 281 16.42 9.11 9.32
C LEU A 281 16.03 10.59 9.33
N ALA A 282 17.02 11.44 9.04
CA ALA A 282 16.79 12.87 8.89
C ALA A 282 16.13 13.18 7.54
N ALA A 283 15.49 14.35 7.44
CA ALA A 283 14.92 14.82 6.18
C ALA A 283 15.98 14.87 5.08
N CYS A 284 15.62 14.38 3.88
CA CYS A 284 16.47 14.25 2.69
C CYS A 284 17.70 13.36 2.85
N GLN A 285 17.86 12.67 3.96
CA GLN A 285 18.98 11.76 4.17
C GLN A 285 18.92 10.58 3.20
N ARG A 286 20.04 10.27 2.57
CA ARG A 286 20.24 9.08 1.75
C ARG A 286 21.28 8.19 2.41
N LEU A 287 20.79 7.21 3.14
CA LEU A 287 21.65 6.22 3.79
C LEU A 287 21.89 5.08 2.81
N THR A 288 23.15 4.91 2.39
CA THR A 288 23.57 3.87 1.47
C THR A 288 24.55 2.93 2.15
N ASN A 289 24.69 1.71 1.61
CA ASN A 289 25.61 0.68 2.13
C ASN A 289 25.33 0.26 3.58
N TYR A 290 24.08 0.34 4.04
CA TYR A 290 23.70 -0.13 5.37
C TYR A 290 23.79 -1.65 5.45
N VAL A 291 24.48 -2.17 6.46
CA VAL A 291 24.61 -3.62 6.69
C VAL A 291 23.64 -4.03 7.80
N LEU A 292 22.63 -4.81 7.45
CA LEU A 292 21.67 -5.38 8.38
C LEU A 292 22.03 -6.85 8.64
N LYS A 293 22.53 -7.16 9.84
CA LYS A 293 22.72 -8.56 10.23
C LYS A 293 21.37 -9.23 10.48
N TYR A 294 21.12 -10.30 9.75
CA TYR A 294 19.93 -11.14 9.94
C TYR A 294 19.95 -11.72 11.36
N SER A 295 18.85 -11.54 12.06
CA SER A 295 18.60 -12.20 13.35
C SER A 295 17.36 -13.04 13.20
N PRO A 296 17.47 -14.38 13.12
CA PRO A 296 16.28 -15.22 13.12
C PRO A 296 15.51 -14.95 14.41
N LEU A 297 14.22 -14.66 14.28
CA LEU A 297 13.35 -14.50 15.43
C LEU A 297 13.40 -15.78 16.28
N ILE A 298 13.67 -15.63 17.55
CA ILE A 298 13.47 -16.71 18.51
C ILE A 298 11.98 -17.04 18.47
N LYS A 299 11.60 -18.10 17.76
CA LYS A 299 10.24 -18.63 17.86
C LYS A 299 9.98 -18.86 19.33
N PRO A 300 8.91 -18.32 19.95
CA PRO A 300 8.59 -18.62 21.32
C PRO A 300 8.56 -20.15 21.44
N SER A 301 9.44 -20.71 22.28
CA SER A 301 9.51 -22.13 22.48
C SER A 301 8.10 -22.58 22.87
N LYS A 302 7.55 -23.55 22.13
CA LYS A 302 6.31 -24.21 22.54
C LYS A 302 6.57 -24.70 23.95
N ALA A 303 6.04 -23.96 24.95
CA ALA A 303 6.08 -24.39 26.34
C ALA A 303 5.55 -25.81 26.35
N SER A 304 6.40 -26.76 26.68
CA SER A 304 6.05 -28.17 26.84
C SER A 304 4.99 -28.23 27.92
N LYS A 305 3.71 -28.31 27.52
CA LYS A 305 2.65 -28.76 28.41
C LYS A 305 2.94 -30.23 28.73
N LYS A 306 3.77 -30.46 29.76
CA LYS A 306 3.79 -31.74 30.43
C LYS A 306 2.57 -31.74 31.38
N PRO A 307 1.62 -32.66 31.22
CA PRO A 307 0.53 -32.78 32.21
C PRO A 307 1.13 -33.22 33.55
N PRO A 308 0.62 -32.74 34.69
CA PRO A 308 1.00 -33.27 36.00
C PRO A 308 0.50 -34.71 36.09
N GLN A 309 1.41 -35.59 36.55
CA GLN A 309 1.06 -36.96 36.95
C GLN A 309 0.27 -36.93 38.26
#